data_01df3f0de2479c40c0e85189c7811a26
#
_entry.id   01df3f0de2479c40c0e85189c7811a26
#
_cell.length_a   1.000
_cell.length_b   1.000
_cell.length_c   1.000
_cell.angle_alpha   90.00
_cell.angle_beta   90.00
_cell.angle_gamma   90.00
#
_symmetry.space_group_name_H-M   'P 1'
#
loop_
_entity.id
_entity.type
_entity.pdbx_description
1 polymer ?
#
loop_
_entity_poly.entity_id
_entity_poly.type
_entity_poly.pdbx_seq_one_letter_code
_entity_poly.pdbx_strand_id
1 'polypeptide(L)'
;MRSSVRSTELTRTASLAAVAVCAVFLVAAWLAMPWVGGDTPFVFDGSNALLTCLSAHDFSKCGYTGELNHWGLMTPIGYWPLLQHIPDVISIELGATSHPARERVLVFLGVAGLVACVGLAWPVLRRFGVSAWFWGFVFVMLASPFLTYGRQTVGETFAAGLLVCLVAACALQAPGPVVALAAFGAAVTKETSYPFVVVFGVLALVLARRRTGRPIRSQLLWGAGGLAVAIVAASLLNVVRFGSVLNTNYLHHDFRTPGLGRKLEYVVALLISPSGGIFVFWLFASLLIAAACIAPFFARGRLDRRPALLLIVVVAVLLFGLASWWTPFGWTSYGPRLTLPWIPALVLIALIAYGDALAGLTRRLLAPVWGFVAVFAVAVVLTLPHIGEMWRPNSSAGFFQQQTPCDAPWNGTVAGWHHCQHELVWRDRPVGLYALHGLRTTGGVLTAFVVALGLLGSLVLLREALLPRPVLQHE
;
A
#
# COMPACT_ATOMS: atom_id res chain seq x y z
N MET A 1 25.59 -30.87 -14.34
CA MET A 1 25.43 -29.84 -15.41
C MET A 1 23.97 -29.57 -15.79
N ARG A 2 23.07 -30.56 -15.98
CA ARG A 2 21.64 -30.31 -16.32
C ARG A 2 20.83 -29.58 -15.28
N SER A 3 21.16 -29.64 -13.99
CA SER A 3 20.45 -28.89 -12.92
C SER A 3 20.72 -27.39 -12.94
N SER A 4 21.90 -26.96 -13.37
CA SER A 4 22.26 -25.55 -13.45
C SER A 4 21.58 -24.83 -14.63
N VAL A 5 21.38 -25.52 -15.75
CA VAL A 5 20.70 -24.98 -16.93
C VAL A 5 19.20 -24.75 -16.65
N ARG A 6 18.53 -25.74 -16.00
CA ARG A 6 17.10 -25.60 -15.64
C ARG A 6 16.85 -24.48 -14.63
N SER A 7 17.78 -24.25 -13.69
CA SER A 7 17.63 -23.14 -12.72
C SER A 7 17.75 -21.78 -13.39
N THR A 8 18.57 -21.63 -14.42
CA THR A 8 18.72 -20.40 -15.21
C THR A 8 17.51 -20.14 -16.09
N GLU A 9 16.92 -21.15 -16.71
CA GLU A 9 15.69 -20.99 -17.51
C GLU A 9 14.48 -20.60 -16.67
N LEU A 10 14.26 -21.27 -15.53
CA LEU A 10 13.18 -20.89 -14.60
C LEU A 10 13.35 -19.44 -14.08
N THR A 11 14.58 -19.02 -13.86
CA THR A 11 14.91 -17.66 -13.43
C THR A 11 14.60 -16.64 -14.53
N ARG A 12 14.91 -16.96 -15.76
CA ARG A 12 14.62 -16.11 -16.92
C ARG A 12 13.12 -15.99 -17.16
N THR A 13 12.40 -17.10 -17.10
CA THR A 13 10.93 -17.13 -17.26
C THR A 13 10.22 -16.35 -16.15
N ALA A 14 10.63 -16.51 -14.90
CA ALA A 14 10.05 -15.77 -13.79
C ALA A 14 10.36 -14.27 -13.87
N SER A 15 11.55 -13.88 -14.31
CA SER A 15 11.90 -12.47 -14.53
C SER A 15 11.07 -11.86 -15.67
N LEU A 16 10.90 -12.59 -16.77
CA LEU A 16 10.07 -12.16 -17.89
C LEU A 16 8.59 -12.05 -17.49
N ALA A 17 8.09 -13.01 -16.70
CA ALA A 17 6.73 -12.96 -16.17
C ALA A 17 6.53 -11.77 -15.22
N ALA A 18 7.49 -11.46 -14.35
CA ALA A 18 7.44 -10.28 -13.50
C ALA A 18 7.39 -8.97 -14.32
N VAL A 19 8.23 -8.87 -15.35
CA VAL A 19 8.22 -7.73 -16.27
C VAL A 19 6.91 -7.65 -17.05
N ALA A 20 6.38 -8.79 -17.53
CA ALA A 20 5.09 -8.84 -18.23
C ALA A 20 3.94 -8.42 -17.31
N VAL A 21 3.89 -8.89 -16.07
CA VAL A 21 2.90 -8.47 -15.07
C VAL A 21 2.99 -6.96 -14.84
N CYS A 22 4.19 -6.42 -14.66
CA CYS A 22 4.39 -4.97 -14.51
C CYS A 22 3.95 -4.20 -15.76
N ALA A 23 4.27 -4.70 -16.96
CA ALA A 23 3.87 -4.08 -18.22
C ALA A 23 2.35 -4.09 -18.42
N VAL A 24 1.68 -5.20 -18.10
CA VAL A 24 0.22 -5.31 -18.16
C VAL A 24 -0.44 -4.30 -17.21
N PHE A 25 0.08 -4.15 -15.99
CA PHE A 25 -0.42 -3.13 -15.06
C PHE A 25 -0.21 -1.72 -15.59
N LEU A 26 0.96 -1.42 -16.16
CA LEU A 26 1.24 -0.11 -16.76
C LEU A 26 0.29 0.20 -17.91
N VAL A 27 0.08 -0.76 -18.82
CA VAL A 27 -0.82 -0.59 -19.96
C VAL A 27 -2.27 -0.49 -19.49
N ALA A 28 -2.70 -1.33 -18.58
CA ALA A 28 -4.05 -1.28 -18.02
C ALA A 28 -4.34 0.04 -17.32
N ALA A 29 -3.39 0.56 -16.55
CA ALA A 29 -3.54 1.85 -15.88
C ALA A 29 -3.49 3.03 -16.85
N TRP A 30 -2.70 2.96 -17.89
CA TRP A 30 -2.65 3.97 -18.94
C TRP A 30 -3.94 4.01 -19.77
N LEU A 31 -4.51 2.83 -20.08
CA LEU A 31 -5.76 2.71 -20.84
C LEU A 31 -6.98 2.96 -19.96
N ALA A 32 -6.91 2.69 -18.68
CA ALA A 32 -7.99 2.98 -17.75
C ALA A 32 -8.10 4.49 -17.56
N MET A 33 -9.31 5.03 -17.65
CA MET A 33 -9.52 6.40 -17.20
C MET A 33 -9.20 6.51 -15.71
N PRO A 34 -8.48 7.57 -15.30
CA PRO A 34 -8.13 7.75 -13.90
C PRO A 34 -9.39 7.85 -13.06
N TRP A 35 -9.39 7.14 -11.95
CA TRP A 35 -10.42 7.33 -10.96
C TRP A 35 -10.00 8.48 -10.04
N VAL A 36 -10.79 9.54 -10.07
CA VAL A 36 -10.54 10.74 -9.28
C VAL A 36 -10.87 10.43 -7.82
N GLY A 37 -9.87 10.37 -6.97
CA GLY A 37 -10.07 10.29 -5.52
C GLY A 37 -10.64 11.60 -4.97
N GLY A 38 -11.37 11.54 -3.85
CA GLY A 38 -11.92 12.74 -3.21
C GLY A 38 -10.87 13.78 -2.79
N ASP A 39 -9.60 13.37 -2.67
CA ASP A 39 -8.48 14.25 -2.31
C ASP A 39 -7.86 14.97 -3.54
N THR A 40 -8.25 14.62 -4.77
CA THR A 40 -7.66 15.17 -6.00
C THR A 40 -7.81 16.68 -6.16
N PRO A 41 -8.97 17.30 -5.88
CA PRO A 41 -9.11 18.75 -5.92
C PRO A 41 -8.09 19.44 -5.00
N PHE A 42 -7.85 18.90 -3.81
CA PHE A 42 -6.89 19.46 -2.87
C PHE A 42 -5.44 19.35 -3.36
N VAL A 43 -5.10 18.28 -4.09
CA VAL A 43 -3.79 18.17 -4.74
C VAL A 43 -3.65 19.26 -5.79
N PHE A 44 -4.65 19.48 -6.62
CA PHE A 44 -4.62 20.48 -7.67
C PHE A 44 -4.55 21.90 -7.13
N ASP A 45 -5.33 22.21 -6.11
CA ASP A 45 -5.31 23.50 -5.43
C ASP A 45 -3.95 23.76 -4.79
N GLY A 46 -3.40 22.77 -4.09
CA GLY A 46 -2.07 22.86 -3.50
C GLY A 46 -0.96 23.04 -4.54
N SER A 47 -1.05 22.35 -5.68
CA SER A 47 -0.10 22.51 -6.78
C SER A 47 -0.19 23.91 -7.42
N ASN A 48 -1.40 24.42 -7.63
CA ASN A 48 -1.62 25.78 -8.17
C ASN A 48 -1.09 26.85 -7.19
N ALA A 49 -1.33 26.68 -5.88
CA ALA A 49 -0.79 27.58 -4.87
C ALA A 49 0.74 27.55 -4.84
N LEU A 50 1.34 26.37 -4.94
CA LEU A 50 2.80 26.22 -5.01
C LEU A 50 3.37 26.88 -6.27
N LEU A 51 2.75 26.69 -7.43
CA LEU A 51 3.15 27.32 -8.68
C LEU A 51 3.06 28.85 -8.60
N THR A 52 1.97 29.38 -8.05
CA THR A 52 1.78 30.83 -7.87
C THR A 52 2.86 31.43 -6.96
N CYS A 53 3.20 30.76 -5.90
CA CYS A 53 4.24 31.15 -4.98
C CYS A 53 5.64 31.12 -5.65
N LEU A 54 5.96 30.06 -6.37
CA LEU A 54 7.23 29.93 -7.07
C LEU A 54 7.39 30.98 -8.17
N SER A 55 6.35 31.25 -8.94
CA SER A 55 6.36 32.26 -10.01
C SER A 55 6.44 33.68 -9.48
N ALA A 56 5.80 33.96 -8.35
CA ALA A 56 5.85 35.27 -7.70
C ALA A 56 7.14 35.51 -6.90
N HIS A 57 7.99 34.52 -6.70
CA HIS A 57 9.15 34.53 -5.79
C HIS A 57 8.77 35.02 -4.37
N ASP A 58 7.53 34.82 -3.96
CA ASP A 58 6.97 35.29 -2.70
C ASP A 58 6.49 34.09 -1.88
N PHE A 59 7.37 33.64 -1.00
CA PHE A 59 7.09 32.48 -0.14
C PHE A 59 5.94 32.72 0.85
N SER A 60 5.53 33.96 1.10
CA SER A 60 4.36 34.26 1.92
C SER A 60 3.05 33.80 1.26
N LYS A 61 3.04 33.73 -0.07
CA LYS A 61 1.91 33.24 -0.87
C LYS A 61 1.87 31.73 -1.01
N CYS A 62 2.90 31.01 -0.59
CA CYS A 62 2.92 29.57 -0.53
C CYS A 62 2.16 29.02 0.67
N GLY A 63 1.98 29.87 1.69
CA GLY A 63 1.24 29.51 2.90
C GLY A 63 -0.21 29.24 2.55
N TYR A 64 -0.69 28.12 2.99
CA TYR A 64 -2.11 27.87 2.96
C TYR A 64 -2.76 28.75 4.01
N THR A 65 -3.52 29.71 3.56
CA THR A 65 -4.28 30.63 4.40
C THR A 65 -5.46 29.87 5.01
N GLY A 66 -5.25 28.87 5.81
CA GLY A 66 -6.19 28.20 6.70
C GLY A 66 -7.68 28.40 6.49
N GLU A 67 -8.12 28.60 5.25
CA GLU A 67 -9.54 28.67 4.92
C GLU A 67 -10.18 27.35 5.31
N LEU A 68 -11.09 27.44 6.24
CA LEU A 68 -11.98 26.33 6.56
C LEU A 68 -12.73 25.97 5.29
N ASN A 69 -12.69 24.68 4.92
CA ASN A 69 -13.54 24.23 3.84
C ASN A 69 -15.02 24.46 4.22
N HIS A 70 -15.93 24.25 3.26
CA HIS A 70 -17.39 24.42 3.50
C HIS A 70 -17.95 23.53 4.63
N TRP A 71 -17.15 22.63 5.18
CA TRP A 71 -17.47 21.79 6.34
C TRP A 71 -16.99 22.40 7.67
N GLY A 72 -16.40 23.59 7.66
CA GLY A 72 -15.85 24.21 8.87
C GLY A 72 -14.55 23.61 9.36
N LEU A 73 -13.86 22.80 8.54
CA LEU A 73 -12.60 22.15 8.87
C LEU A 73 -11.48 22.73 8.01
N MET A 74 -10.31 22.92 8.61
CA MET A 74 -9.11 23.25 7.86
C MET A 74 -8.90 22.14 6.82
N THR A 75 -8.86 22.53 5.56
CA THR A 75 -8.57 21.55 4.50
C THR A 75 -7.20 20.97 4.77
N PRO A 76 -7.06 19.66 4.95
CA PRO A 76 -5.78 19.02 5.16
C PRO A 76 -4.97 19.06 3.89
N ILE A 77 -4.47 20.25 3.53
CA ILE A 77 -3.54 20.37 2.43
C ILE A 77 -2.24 19.79 2.89
N GLY A 78 -1.93 18.75 2.30
CA GLY A 78 -0.66 18.25 2.46
C GLY A 78 -0.46 16.80 2.76
N TYR A 79 -1.42 16.04 2.38
CA TYR A 79 -1.07 14.68 2.09
C TYR A 79 -0.13 14.72 0.89
N TRP A 80 1.11 14.23 1.05
CA TRP A 80 2.03 14.02 -0.05
C TRP A 80 2.51 15.27 -0.83
N PRO A 81 2.78 16.43 -0.22
CA PRO A 81 3.10 17.62 -0.99
C PRO A 81 4.31 17.42 -1.91
N LEU A 82 5.36 16.74 -1.43
CA LEU A 82 6.55 16.48 -2.23
C LEU A 82 6.33 15.40 -3.29
N LEU A 83 5.39 14.47 -3.08
CA LEU A 83 5.17 13.33 -3.96
C LEU A 83 4.06 13.53 -4.98
N GLN A 84 3.11 14.40 -4.71
CA GLN A 84 1.99 14.65 -5.62
C GLN A 84 2.01 16.07 -6.18
N HIS A 85 2.25 17.08 -5.34
CA HIS A 85 2.25 18.46 -5.80
C HIS A 85 3.43 18.76 -6.74
N ILE A 86 4.64 18.30 -6.41
CA ILE A 86 5.79 18.54 -7.30
C ILE A 86 5.63 17.88 -8.67
N PRO A 87 5.29 16.58 -8.80
CA PRO A 87 5.00 15.99 -10.10
C PRO A 87 3.86 16.69 -10.85
N ASP A 88 2.83 17.14 -10.16
CA ASP A 88 1.71 17.85 -10.75
C ASP A 88 2.15 19.24 -11.26
N VAL A 89 2.91 20.03 -10.48
CA VAL A 89 3.51 21.29 -10.91
C VAL A 89 4.40 21.10 -12.15
N ILE A 90 5.27 20.08 -12.13
CA ILE A 90 6.10 19.75 -13.29
C ILE A 90 5.22 19.42 -14.49
N SER A 91 4.12 18.70 -14.31
CA SER A 91 3.21 18.37 -15.40
C SER A 91 2.55 19.60 -16.01
N ILE A 92 2.18 20.59 -15.19
CA ILE A 92 1.63 21.87 -15.63
C ILE A 92 2.66 22.64 -16.46
N GLU A 93 3.89 22.74 -15.99
CA GLU A 93 4.99 23.41 -16.71
C GLU A 93 5.32 22.72 -18.04
N LEU A 94 5.10 21.41 -18.14
CA LEU A 94 5.24 20.64 -19.38
C LEU A 94 4.00 20.69 -20.29
N GLY A 95 2.99 21.51 -19.95
CA GLY A 95 1.81 21.76 -20.77
C GLY A 95 0.57 20.92 -20.42
N ALA A 96 0.57 20.15 -19.34
CA ALA A 96 -0.60 19.41 -18.86
C ALA A 96 -1.56 20.35 -18.11
N THR A 97 -2.23 21.25 -18.81
CA THR A 97 -3.11 22.27 -18.20
C THR A 97 -4.53 21.77 -17.93
N SER A 98 -4.96 20.67 -18.58
CA SER A 98 -6.28 20.10 -18.36
C SER A 98 -6.33 19.16 -17.16
N HIS A 99 -7.45 19.16 -16.41
CA HIS A 99 -7.69 18.24 -15.31
C HIS A 99 -7.41 16.77 -15.67
N PRO A 100 -7.92 16.21 -16.79
CA PRO A 100 -7.64 14.84 -17.16
C PRO A 100 -6.16 14.52 -17.40
N ALA A 101 -5.37 15.49 -17.89
CA ALA A 101 -3.93 15.28 -18.09
C ALA A 101 -3.19 15.19 -16.74
N ARG A 102 -3.52 16.08 -15.80
CA ARG A 102 -2.97 16.09 -14.43
C ARG A 102 -3.36 14.83 -13.65
N GLU A 103 -4.60 14.39 -13.75
CA GLU A 103 -5.09 13.14 -13.15
C GLU A 103 -4.28 11.93 -13.64
N ARG A 104 -3.95 11.86 -14.94
CA ARG A 104 -3.11 10.79 -15.48
C ARG A 104 -1.70 10.76 -14.88
N VAL A 105 -1.13 11.91 -14.56
CA VAL A 105 0.18 11.98 -13.89
C VAL A 105 0.09 11.37 -12.48
N LEU A 106 -0.96 11.71 -11.73
CA LEU A 106 -1.16 11.18 -10.38
C LEU A 106 -1.41 9.67 -10.40
N VAL A 107 -2.23 9.17 -11.35
CA VAL A 107 -2.44 7.73 -11.54
C VAL A 107 -1.16 7.02 -11.91
N PHE A 108 -0.31 7.64 -12.74
CA PHE A 108 0.99 7.06 -13.10
C PHE A 108 1.87 6.84 -11.86
N LEU A 109 1.86 7.73 -10.87
CA LEU A 109 2.55 7.52 -9.61
C LEU A 109 2.04 6.30 -8.86
N GLY A 110 0.71 6.10 -8.80
CA GLY A 110 0.10 4.92 -8.18
C GLY A 110 0.54 3.61 -8.86
N VAL A 111 0.55 3.61 -10.19
CA VAL A 111 1.04 2.48 -10.99
C VAL A 111 2.52 2.24 -10.78
N ALA A 112 3.33 3.29 -10.75
CA ALA A 112 4.76 3.18 -10.44
C ALA A 112 4.99 2.52 -9.07
N GLY A 113 4.17 2.85 -8.07
CA GLY A 113 4.18 2.21 -6.76
C GLY A 113 3.88 0.70 -6.83
N LEU A 114 2.85 0.32 -7.60
CA LEU A 114 2.50 -1.09 -7.81
C LEU A 114 3.64 -1.87 -8.50
N VAL A 115 4.19 -1.28 -9.56
CA VAL A 115 5.32 -1.86 -10.31
C VAL A 115 6.55 -2.01 -9.42
N ALA A 116 6.85 -1.01 -8.60
CA ALA A 116 7.95 -1.07 -7.64
C ALA A 116 7.75 -2.21 -6.62
N CYS A 117 6.53 -2.37 -6.06
CA CYS A 117 6.22 -3.45 -5.15
C CYS A 117 6.47 -4.82 -5.77
N VAL A 118 5.90 -5.08 -6.95
CA VAL A 118 6.03 -6.39 -7.62
C VAL A 118 7.44 -6.61 -8.15
N GLY A 119 8.02 -5.59 -8.82
CA GLY A 119 9.34 -5.70 -9.44
C GLY A 119 10.46 -5.94 -8.43
N LEU A 120 10.40 -5.28 -7.27
CA LEU A 120 11.43 -5.41 -6.24
C LEU A 120 11.23 -6.63 -5.34
N ALA A 121 10.02 -7.17 -5.23
CA ALA A 121 9.79 -8.39 -4.47
C ALA A 121 10.61 -9.57 -5.03
N TRP A 122 10.72 -9.69 -6.36
CA TRP A 122 11.47 -10.78 -6.99
C TRP A 122 12.94 -10.87 -6.55
N PRO A 123 13.79 -9.84 -6.77
CA PRO A 123 15.20 -9.91 -6.39
C PRO A 123 15.39 -10.10 -4.88
N VAL A 124 14.51 -9.50 -4.05
CA VAL A 124 14.56 -9.66 -2.60
C VAL A 124 14.28 -11.10 -2.21
N LEU A 125 13.14 -11.68 -2.62
CA LEU A 125 12.76 -13.05 -2.27
C LEU A 125 13.77 -14.08 -2.80
N ARG A 126 14.32 -13.83 -3.99
CA ARG A 126 15.41 -14.66 -4.56
C ARG A 126 16.68 -14.60 -3.70
N ARG A 127 17.06 -13.41 -3.22
CA ARG A 127 18.24 -13.22 -2.36
C ARG A 127 18.12 -14.00 -1.06
N PHE A 128 16.92 -14.12 -0.52
CA PHE A 128 16.63 -14.86 0.69
C PHE A 128 16.36 -16.35 0.49
N GLY A 129 16.38 -16.84 -0.75
CA GLY A 129 16.14 -18.26 -1.09
C GLY A 129 14.67 -18.67 -1.06
N VAL A 130 13.76 -17.70 -0.94
CA VAL A 130 12.30 -17.92 -0.84
C VAL A 130 11.55 -17.45 -2.10
N SER A 131 12.20 -17.53 -3.26
CA SER A 131 11.68 -17.05 -4.55
C SER A 131 10.33 -17.67 -4.95
N ALA A 132 10.00 -18.86 -4.47
CA ALA A 132 8.69 -19.48 -4.66
C ALA A 132 7.53 -18.56 -4.18
N TRP A 133 7.76 -17.78 -3.13
CA TRP A 133 6.78 -16.85 -2.59
C TRP A 133 6.54 -15.60 -3.44
N PHE A 134 7.30 -15.39 -4.51
CA PHE A 134 7.03 -14.29 -5.44
C PHE A 134 5.58 -14.35 -5.97
N TRP A 135 5.13 -15.50 -6.39
CA TRP A 135 3.76 -15.66 -6.88
C TRP A 135 2.71 -15.49 -5.77
N GLY A 136 3.05 -15.87 -4.55
CA GLY A 136 2.22 -15.58 -3.38
C GLY A 136 2.13 -14.08 -3.08
N PHE A 137 3.24 -13.35 -3.26
CA PHE A 137 3.25 -11.90 -3.12
C PHE A 137 2.40 -11.22 -4.21
N VAL A 138 2.57 -11.62 -5.48
CA VAL A 138 1.75 -11.14 -6.61
C VAL A 138 0.27 -11.42 -6.35
N PHE A 139 -0.05 -12.63 -5.90
CA PHE A 139 -1.41 -13.00 -5.54
C PHE A 139 -2.00 -12.08 -4.47
N VAL A 140 -1.25 -11.79 -3.40
CA VAL A 140 -1.68 -10.85 -2.35
C VAL A 140 -1.96 -9.46 -2.91
N MET A 141 -1.11 -8.96 -3.83
CA MET A 141 -1.32 -7.64 -4.44
C MET A 141 -2.57 -7.61 -5.31
N LEU A 142 -2.82 -8.66 -6.09
CA LEU A 142 -3.98 -8.75 -6.99
C LEU A 142 -5.29 -9.00 -6.23
N ALA A 143 -5.24 -9.81 -5.17
CA ALA A 143 -6.40 -10.15 -4.34
C ALA A 143 -6.64 -9.14 -3.20
N SER A 144 -6.47 -7.85 -3.48
CA SER A 144 -6.54 -6.82 -2.43
C SER A 144 -6.98 -5.46 -3.01
N PRO A 145 -7.32 -4.50 -2.15
CA PRO A 145 -7.62 -3.13 -2.57
C PRO A 145 -6.46 -2.45 -3.32
N PHE A 146 -5.25 -2.98 -3.24
CA PHE A 146 -4.07 -2.39 -3.86
C PHE A 146 -4.24 -2.21 -5.38
N LEU A 147 -4.86 -3.18 -6.05
CA LEU A 147 -5.15 -3.08 -7.47
C LEU A 147 -6.11 -1.92 -7.80
N THR A 148 -7.13 -1.75 -6.97
CA THR A 148 -8.11 -0.66 -7.12
C THR A 148 -7.45 0.71 -6.92
N TYR A 149 -6.64 0.85 -5.87
CA TYR A 149 -5.99 2.11 -5.54
C TYR A 149 -4.78 2.43 -6.42
N GLY A 150 -4.14 1.45 -7.03
CA GLY A 150 -3.01 1.65 -7.95
C GLY A 150 -3.35 2.49 -9.18
N ARG A 151 -4.64 2.64 -9.49
CA ARG A 151 -5.15 3.46 -10.60
C ARG A 151 -5.92 4.69 -10.16
N GLN A 152 -5.93 4.99 -8.87
CA GLN A 152 -6.49 6.22 -8.33
C GLN A 152 -5.44 7.31 -8.22
N THR A 153 -5.92 8.53 -8.15
CA THR A 153 -5.09 9.72 -7.95
C THR A 153 -4.56 9.86 -6.50
N VAL A 154 -4.77 8.85 -5.66
CA VAL A 154 -4.33 8.85 -4.26
C VAL A 154 -2.88 8.39 -4.11
N GLY A 155 -2.15 8.97 -3.17
CA GLY A 155 -0.71 8.75 -3.00
C GLY A 155 -0.31 7.46 -2.27
N GLU A 156 -1.25 6.72 -1.67
CA GLU A 156 -0.97 5.60 -0.78
C GLU A 156 -0.27 4.43 -1.47
N THR A 157 -0.61 4.14 -2.73
CA THR A 157 0.06 3.08 -3.50
C THR A 157 1.47 3.45 -3.90
N PHE A 158 1.72 4.73 -4.22
CA PHE A 158 3.07 5.22 -4.48
C PHE A 158 3.93 5.15 -3.22
N ALA A 159 3.38 5.53 -2.07
CA ALA A 159 4.04 5.40 -0.79
C ALA A 159 4.39 3.94 -0.45
N ALA A 160 3.49 3.00 -0.75
CA ALA A 160 3.79 1.57 -0.59
C ALA A 160 4.99 1.15 -1.45
N GLY A 161 5.05 1.62 -2.70
CA GLY A 161 6.19 1.38 -3.59
C GLY A 161 7.50 1.91 -3.01
N LEU A 162 7.51 3.14 -2.49
CA LEU A 162 8.69 3.74 -1.87
C LEU A 162 9.13 3.01 -0.59
N LEU A 163 8.18 2.54 0.23
CA LEU A 163 8.50 1.76 1.41
C LEU A 163 9.07 0.38 1.05
N VAL A 164 8.54 -0.26 0.00
CA VAL A 164 9.11 -1.50 -0.56
C VAL A 164 10.49 -1.23 -1.18
N CYS A 165 10.72 -0.08 -1.82
CA CYS A 165 12.05 0.33 -2.28
C CYS A 165 13.07 0.38 -1.12
N LEU A 166 12.67 0.95 0.03
CA LEU A 166 13.52 0.96 1.23
C LEU A 166 13.83 -0.45 1.72
N VAL A 167 12.79 -1.29 1.88
CA VAL A 167 12.96 -2.68 2.31
C VAL A 167 13.89 -3.42 1.34
N ALA A 168 13.70 -3.24 0.04
CA ALA A 168 14.52 -3.87 -0.98
C ALA A 168 15.98 -3.37 -0.97
N ALA A 169 16.21 -2.07 -0.89
CA ALA A 169 17.55 -1.49 -0.81
C ALA A 169 18.31 -2.02 0.43
N CYS A 170 17.63 -2.12 1.57
CA CYS A 170 18.19 -2.66 2.81
C CYS A 170 18.41 -4.18 2.72
N ALA A 171 17.44 -4.95 2.25
CA ALA A 171 17.49 -6.40 2.13
C ALA A 171 18.57 -6.87 1.12
N LEU A 172 18.74 -6.15 0.04
CA LEU A 172 19.76 -6.41 -0.98
C LEU A 172 21.15 -5.86 -0.58
N GLN A 173 21.23 -5.10 0.51
CA GLN A 173 22.43 -4.39 0.94
C GLN A 173 22.98 -3.49 -0.18
N ALA A 174 22.10 -2.68 -0.77
CA ALA A 174 22.44 -1.73 -1.81
C ALA A 174 23.51 -0.72 -1.35
N PRO A 175 24.20 -0.04 -2.27
CA PRO A 175 25.14 1.04 -1.92
C PRO A 175 24.48 2.09 -1.03
N GLY A 176 25.26 2.69 -0.12
CA GLY A 176 24.78 3.65 0.86
C GLY A 176 23.90 4.76 0.29
N PRO A 177 24.28 5.45 -0.79
CA PRO A 177 23.44 6.49 -1.40
C PRO A 177 22.07 6.01 -1.85
N VAL A 178 21.97 4.75 -2.34
CA VAL A 178 20.68 4.15 -2.73
C VAL A 178 19.79 3.92 -1.50
N VAL A 179 20.39 3.46 -0.39
CA VAL A 179 19.66 3.30 0.88
C VAL A 179 19.19 4.67 1.41
N ALA A 180 20.04 5.70 1.32
CA ALA A 180 19.68 7.07 1.72
C ALA A 180 18.51 7.61 0.88
N LEU A 181 18.57 7.46 -0.44
CA LEU A 181 17.52 7.90 -1.35
C LEU A 181 16.20 7.15 -1.09
N ALA A 182 16.27 5.84 -0.86
CA ALA A 182 15.09 5.04 -0.54
C ALA A 182 14.47 5.41 0.82
N ALA A 183 15.32 5.70 1.84
CA ALA A 183 14.86 6.17 3.15
C ALA A 183 14.24 7.57 3.06
N PHE A 184 14.85 8.46 2.31
CA PHE A 184 14.30 9.78 2.00
C PHE A 184 12.94 9.65 1.33
N GLY A 185 12.85 8.91 0.21
CA GLY A 185 11.63 8.72 -0.55
C GLY A 185 10.49 8.14 0.30
N ALA A 186 10.77 7.11 1.11
CA ALA A 186 9.77 6.52 2.01
C ALA A 186 9.33 7.49 3.12
N ALA A 187 10.23 8.34 3.63
CA ALA A 187 9.95 9.29 4.70
C ALA A 187 9.15 10.50 4.24
N VAL A 188 9.46 11.08 3.07
CA VAL A 188 8.76 12.28 2.55
C VAL A 188 7.32 12.00 2.14
N THR A 189 6.89 10.74 2.15
CA THR A 189 5.50 10.38 1.87
C THR A 189 4.56 10.99 2.91
N LYS A 190 4.91 10.89 4.19
CA LYS A 190 4.08 11.36 5.30
C LYS A 190 4.89 11.37 6.60
N GLU A 191 4.70 12.36 7.47
CA GLU A 191 5.42 12.43 8.75
C GLU A 191 5.18 11.19 9.62
N THR A 192 3.99 10.60 9.54
CA THR A 192 3.67 9.34 10.23
C THR A 192 4.47 8.13 9.74
N SER A 193 5.19 8.26 8.62
CA SER A 193 6.05 7.20 8.06
C SER A 193 7.40 7.08 8.78
N TYR A 194 7.88 8.12 9.46
CA TYR A 194 9.23 8.13 10.03
C TYR A 194 9.54 6.92 10.92
N PRO A 195 8.71 6.54 11.92
CA PRO A 195 9.00 5.37 12.74
C PRO A 195 9.01 4.07 11.92
N PHE A 196 8.17 3.96 10.91
CA PHE A 196 8.10 2.77 10.05
C PHE A 196 9.31 2.68 9.11
N VAL A 197 9.81 3.80 8.60
CA VAL A 197 11.06 3.85 7.82
C VAL A 197 12.22 3.30 8.63
N VAL A 198 12.32 3.71 9.90
CA VAL A 198 13.35 3.20 10.83
C VAL A 198 13.17 1.69 11.04
N VAL A 199 11.98 1.26 11.45
CA VAL A 199 11.75 -0.14 11.83
C VAL A 199 11.90 -1.08 10.63
N PHE A 200 11.30 -0.77 9.49
CA PHE A 200 11.40 -1.62 8.30
C PHE A 200 12.81 -1.64 7.72
N GLY A 201 13.50 -0.48 7.68
CA GLY A 201 14.88 -0.40 7.23
C GLY A 201 15.81 -1.22 8.10
N VAL A 202 15.74 -1.03 9.43
CA VAL A 202 16.57 -1.78 10.39
C VAL A 202 16.28 -3.28 10.34
N LEU A 203 15.00 -3.66 10.32
CA LEU A 203 14.61 -5.07 10.27
C LEU A 203 15.11 -5.75 8.99
N ALA A 204 14.95 -5.12 7.84
CA ALA A 204 15.45 -5.63 6.57
C ALA A 204 16.98 -5.76 6.56
N LEU A 205 17.72 -4.77 7.10
CA LEU A 205 19.18 -4.84 7.25
C LEU A 205 19.63 -5.94 8.20
N VAL A 206 18.96 -6.12 9.33
CA VAL A 206 19.29 -7.19 10.30
C VAL A 206 19.07 -8.57 9.67
N LEU A 207 17.96 -8.77 8.95
CA LEU A 207 17.70 -10.02 8.23
C LEU A 207 18.76 -10.26 7.14
N ALA A 208 19.11 -9.22 6.38
CA ALA A 208 20.17 -9.29 5.38
C ALA A 208 21.53 -9.66 5.97
N ARG A 209 21.92 -9.01 7.10
CA ARG A 209 23.15 -9.32 7.82
C ARG A 209 23.22 -10.79 8.27
N ARG A 210 22.11 -11.31 8.81
CA ARG A 210 22.02 -12.73 9.21
C ARG A 210 22.26 -13.68 8.05
N ARG A 211 21.79 -13.32 6.87
CA ARG A 211 21.93 -14.14 5.66
C ARG A 211 23.31 -14.05 5.03
N THR A 212 23.95 -12.89 5.09
CA THR A 212 25.20 -12.60 4.35
C THR A 212 26.44 -12.51 5.23
N GLY A 213 26.28 -12.27 6.53
CA GLY A 213 27.39 -11.94 7.46
C GLY A 213 27.99 -10.54 7.27
N ARG A 214 27.57 -9.79 6.23
CA ARG A 214 28.16 -8.46 5.94
C ARG A 214 27.77 -7.42 6.97
N PRO A 215 28.68 -6.48 7.30
CA PRO A 215 28.37 -5.38 8.23
C PRO A 215 27.34 -4.44 7.61
N ILE A 216 26.45 -3.89 8.44
CA ILE A 216 25.33 -3.01 8.03
C ILE A 216 25.49 -1.57 8.50
N ARG A 217 26.64 -1.24 9.15
CA ARG A 217 26.84 0.08 9.76
C ARG A 217 26.75 1.21 8.74
N SER A 218 27.36 1.03 7.58
CA SER A 218 27.31 2.02 6.50
C SER A 218 25.89 2.28 6.04
N GLN A 219 25.11 1.22 5.75
CA GLN A 219 23.72 1.34 5.31
C GLN A 219 22.83 1.99 6.37
N LEU A 220 23.06 1.70 7.66
CA LEU A 220 22.36 2.36 8.77
C LEU A 220 22.64 3.86 8.79
N LEU A 221 23.91 4.27 8.65
CA LEU A 221 24.27 5.69 8.63
C LEU A 221 23.68 6.42 7.42
N TRP A 222 23.74 5.82 6.24
CA TRP A 222 23.14 6.38 5.04
C TRP A 222 21.63 6.47 5.13
N GLY A 223 20.97 5.41 5.66
CA GLY A 223 19.52 5.41 5.88
C GLY A 223 19.08 6.47 6.89
N ALA A 224 19.82 6.62 7.99
CA ALA A 224 19.60 7.69 8.96
C ALA A 224 19.81 9.08 8.36
N GLY A 225 20.82 9.27 7.50
CA GLY A 225 21.06 10.51 6.76
C GLY A 225 19.90 10.84 5.82
N GLY A 226 19.43 9.86 5.04
CA GLY A 226 18.28 10.05 4.16
C GLY A 226 17.00 10.43 4.92
N LEU A 227 16.73 9.77 6.05
CA LEU A 227 15.61 10.11 6.93
C LEU A 227 15.75 11.52 7.51
N ALA A 228 16.95 11.90 7.99
CA ALA A 228 17.18 13.24 8.54
C ALA A 228 16.93 14.33 7.49
N VAL A 229 17.41 14.13 6.26
CA VAL A 229 17.14 15.06 5.15
C VAL A 229 15.65 15.15 4.85
N ALA A 230 14.93 14.04 4.90
CA ALA A 230 13.47 14.03 4.70
C ALA A 230 12.74 14.82 5.80
N ILE A 231 13.13 14.64 7.06
CA ILE A 231 12.55 15.37 8.19
C ILE A 231 12.81 16.88 8.03
N VAL A 232 14.03 17.29 7.68
CA VAL A 232 14.37 18.69 7.45
C VAL A 232 13.55 19.26 6.29
N ALA A 233 13.47 18.56 5.15
CA ALA A 233 12.68 19.00 4.01
C ALA A 233 11.19 19.15 4.34
N ALA A 234 10.61 18.19 5.05
CA ALA A 234 9.22 18.27 5.49
C ALA A 234 8.99 19.42 6.50
N SER A 235 9.92 19.62 7.44
CA SER A 235 9.84 20.72 8.41
C SER A 235 9.93 22.09 7.72
N LEU A 236 10.84 22.27 6.78
CA LEU A 236 10.95 23.51 6.00
C LEU A 236 9.66 23.77 5.20
N LEU A 237 9.12 22.73 4.57
CA LEU A 237 7.86 22.85 3.86
C LEU A 237 6.70 23.21 4.80
N ASN A 238 6.66 22.63 6.01
CA ASN A 238 5.65 22.97 7.02
C ASN A 238 5.78 24.42 7.50
N VAL A 239 7.01 24.96 7.64
CA VAL A 239 7.21 26.38 7.95
C VAL A 239 6.60 27.27 6.86
N VAL A 240 6.83 26.92 5.59
CA VAL A 240 6.25 27.66 4.46
C VAL A 240 4.72 27.59 4.45
N ARG A 241 4.16 26.43 4.79
CA ARG A 241 2.71 26.17 4.71
C ARG A 241 1.94 26.62 5.94
N PHE A 242 2.48 26.41 7.11
CA PHE A 242 1.78 26.55 8.39
C PHE A 242 2.43 27.59 9.34
N GLY A 243 3.56 28.18 8.95
CA GLY A 243 4.36 29.00 9.86
C GLY A 243 4.97 28.22 11.04
N SER A 244 4.99 26.89 10.98
CA SER A 244 5.43 25.99 12.04
C SER A 244 6.27 24.85 11.45
N VAL A 245 7.28 24.38 12.17
CA VAL A 245 8.06 23.19 11.79
C VAL A 245 7.22 21.90 11.84
N LEU A 246 6.11 21.91 12.55
CA LEU A 246 5.19 20.79 12.69
C LEU A 246 3.98 20.97 11.77
N ASN A 247 3.46 19.86 11.27
CA ASN A 247 2.18 19.86 10.57
C ASN A 247 1.04 20.08 11.57
N THR A 248 0.61 21.34 11.71
CA THR A 248 -0.40 21.75 12.69
C THR A 248 -1.76 21.13 12.39
N ASN A 249 -2.07 20.77 11.14
CA ASN A 249 -3.32 20.10 10.79
C ASN A 249 -3.44 18.73 11.45
N TYR A 250 -2.36 17.94 11.51
CA TYR A 250 -2.40 16.65 12.20
C TYR A 250 -2.46 16.75 13.72
N LEU A 251 -2.07 17.90 14.27
CA LEU A 251 -2.11 18.14 15.69
C LEU A 251 -3.47 18.64 16.17
N HIS A 252 -4.36 19.05 15.25
CA HIS A 252 -5.68 19.53 15.60
C HIS A 252 -6.51 18.43 16.29
N HIS A 253 -7.16 18.78 17.41
CA HIS A 253 -7.87 17.80 18.23
C HIS A 253 -9.05 17.14 17.51
N ASP A 254 -9.66 17.84 16.55
CA ASP A 254 -10.81 17.38 15.78
C ASP A 254 -10.49 16.19 14.86
N PHE A 255 -9.22 16.02 14.51
CA PHE A 255 -8.77 14.87 13.73
C PHE A 255 -8.32 13.68 14.59
N ARG A 256 -8.60 13.70 15.89
CA ARG A 256 -8.25 12.60 16.79
C ARG A 256 -9.50 11.85 17.23
N THR A 257 -9.41 10.54 17.24
CA THR A 257 -10.46 9.69 17.79
C THR A 257 -10.65 10.00 19.29
N PRO A 258 -11.86 10.36 19.74
CA PRO A 258 -12.11 10.70 21.14
C PRO A 258 -12.07 9.44 22.02
N GLY A 259 -11.38 9.54 23.14
CA GLY A 259 -11.38 8.51 24.18
C GLY A 259 -10.70 7.18 23.81
N LEU A 260 -10.25 6.44 24.83
CA LEU A 260 -9.57 5.15 24.65
C LEU A 260 -10.54 4.06 24.15
N GLY A 261 -11.77 4.05 24.68
CA GLY A 261 -12.78 3.05 24.29
C GLY A 261 -13.05 3.06 22.79
N ARG A 262 -13.22 4.25 22.20
CA ARG A 262 -13.42 4.41 20.76
C ARG A 262 -12.19 3.97 19.95
N LYS A 263 -10.99 4.27 20.43
CA LYS A 263 -9.75 3.80 19.78
C LYS A 263 -9.64 2.28 19.78
N LEU A 264 -9.97 1.62 20.87
CA LEU A 264 -9.98 0.16 20.93
C LEU A 264 -11.04 -0.44 20.01
N GLU A 265 -12.22 0.15 19.96
CA GLU A 265 -13.26 -0.21 19.00
C GLU A 265 -12.75 -0.12 17.55
N TYR A 266 -12.05 0.97 17.21
CA TYR A 266 -11.49 1.17 15.89
C TYR A 266 -10.32 0.20 15.59
N VAL A 267 -9.54 -0.21 16.59
CA VAL A 267 -8.56 -1.30 16.41
C VAL A 267 -9.27 -2.60 16.01
N VAL A 268 -10.36 -2.95 16.70
CA VAL A 268 -11.15 -4.15 16.35
C VAL A 268 -11.76 -3.99 14.95
N ALA A 269 -12.31 -2.84 14.65
CA ALA A 269 -12.86 -2.55 13.33
C ALA A 269 -11.81 -2.63 12.21
N LEU A 270 -10.60 -2.11 12.41
CA LEU A 270 -9.49 -2.26 11.47
C LEU A 270 -9.10 -3.72 11.23
N LEU A 271 -9.36 -4.60 12.18
CA LEU A 271 -9.14 -6.03 11.98
C LEU A 271 -10.27 -6.70 11.20
N ILE A 272 -11.52 -6.54 11.61
CA ILE A 272 -12.62 -7.41 11.18
C ILE A 272 -13.86 -6.71 10.61
N SER A 273 -13.90 -5.37 10.57
CA SER A 273 -15.07 -4.66 10.04
C SER A 273 -15.36 -5.02 8.60
N PRO A 274 -16.63 -5.22 8.21
CA PRO A 274 -17.02 -5.41 6.82
C PRO A 274 -16.76 -4.17 5.96
N SER A 275 -16.67 -2.98 6.55
CA SER A 275 -16.39 -1.72 5.84
C SER A 275 -14.91 -1.48 5.54
N GLY A 276 -13.99 -2.02 6.36
CA GLY A 276 -12.58 -1.70 6.20
C GLY A 276 -11.61 -2.60 6.96
N GLY A 277 -12.06 -3.76 7.44
CA GLY A 277 -11.20 -4.68 8.19
C GLY A 277 -10.15 -5.34 7.31
N ILE A 278 -8.91 -5.40 7.82
CA ILE A 278 -7.78 -5.99 7.07
C ILE A 278 -7.97 -7.50 6.84
N PHE A 279 -8.65 -8.22 7.73
CA PHE A 279 -9.00 -9.62 7.52
C PHE A 279 -10.11 -9.81 6.48
N VAL A 280 -10.84 -8.76 6.12
CA VAL A 280 -11.84 -8.80 5.05
C VAL A 280 -11.20 -8.43 3.71
N PHE A 281 -10.49 -7.32 3.64
CA PHE A 281 -9.96 -6.75 2.39
C PHE A 281 -8.54 -7.21 2.05
N TRP A 282 -7.76 -7.58 3.06
CA TRP A 282 -6.37 -8.05 2.94
C TRP A 282 -6.21 -9.47 3.48
N LEU A 283 -7.22 -10.33 3.31
CA LEU A 283 -7.26 -11.64 3.96
C LEU A 283 -5.94 -12.41 3.83
N PHE A 284 -5.42 -12.54 2.61
CA PHE A 284 -4.20 -13.32 2.37
C PHE A 284 -2.95 -12.68 2.96
N ALA A 285 -2.85 -11.35 2.89
CA ALA A 285 -1.78 -10.61 3.55
C ALA A 285 -1.85 -10.80 5.07
N SER A 286 -3.04 -10.64 5.64
CA SER A 286 -3.29 -10.79 7.08
C SER A 286 -2.98 -12.19 7.57
N LEU A 287 -3.37 -13.22 6.83
CA LEU A 287 -3.04 -14.63 7.15
C LEU A 287 -1.54 -14.89 7.07
N LEU A 288 -0.83 -14.36 6.05
CA LEU A 288 0.63 -14.50 5.95
C LEU A 288 1.34 -13.79 7.09
N ILE A 289 0.95 -12.55 7.41
CA ILE A 289 1.55 -11.78 8.51
C ILE A 289 1.25 -12.47 9.85
N ALA A 290 0.01 -12.90 10.09
CA ALA A 290 -0.37 -13.61 11.30
C ALA A 290 0.40 -14.94 11.44
N ALA A 291 0.50 -15.72 10.37
CA ALA A 291 1.29 -16.94 10.37
C ALA A 291 2.77 -16.69 10.64
N ALA A 292 3.37 -15.63 10.07
CA ALA A 292 4.74 -15.24 10.35
C ALA A 292 4.94 -14.78 11.81
N CYS A 293 3.96 -14.10 12.40
CA CYS A 293 3.96 -13.72 13.81
C CYS A 293 3.84 -14.92 14.76
N ILE A 294 3.05 -15.92 14.40
CA ILE A 294 2.68 -17.04 15.28
C ILE A 294 3.64 -18.24 15.14
N ALA A 295 4.02 -18.59 13.91
CA ALA A 295 4.80 -19.80 13.62
C ALA A 295 6.07 -19.97 14.48
N PRO A 296 6.87 -18.93 14.78
CA PRO A 296 8.09 -19.08 15.56
C PRO A 296 7.86 -19.49 17.02
N PHE A 297 6.67 -19.25 17.56
CA PHE A 297 6.34 -19.63 18.94
C PHE A 297 5.92 -21.10 19.07
N PHE A 298 5.39 -21.67 17.98
CA PHE A 298 4.94 -23.08 17.94
C PHE A 298 5.96 -24.01 17.27
N ALA A 299 6.92 -23.47 16.51
CA ALA A 299 8.01 -24.25 15.95
C ALA A 299 8.99 -24.65 17.06
N ARG A 300 9.03 -25.94 17.41
CA ARG A 300 9.84 -26.52 18.49
C ARG A 300 11.34 -26.10 18.39
N GLY A 301 11.67 -24.92 18.92
CA GLY A 301 13.01 -24.52 19.33
C GLY A 301 13.98 -24.00 18.26
N ARG A 302 13.60 -23.88 16.97
CA ARG A 302 14.57 -23.58 15.90
C ARG A 302 14.43 -22.24 15.20
N LEU A 303 13.32 -21.54 15.38
CA LEU A 303 13.10 -20.26 14.71
C LEU A 303 13.39 -19.09 15.67
N ASP A 304 14.11 -18.09 15.16
CA ASP A 304 14.32 -16.84 15.92
C ASP A 304 12.98 -16.08 16.05
N ARG A 305 12.58 -15.84 17.30
CA ARG A 305 11.33 -15.15 17.64
C ARG A 305 11.41 -13.63 17.53
N ARG A 306 12.61 -13.05 17.48
CA ARG A 306 12.82 -11.59 17.49
C ARG A 306 12.15 -10.87 16.31
N PRO A 307 12.26 -11.36 15.05
CA PRO A 307 11.54 -10.73 13.94
C PRO A 307 10.01 -10.80 14.11
N ALA A 308 9.48 -11.90 14.66
CA ALA A 308 8.05 -12.04 14.91
C ALA A 308 7.55 -11.05 15.98
N LEU A 309 8.28 -10.92 17.09
CA LEU A 309 7.96 -9.94 18.13
C LEU A 309 7.96 -8.52 17.57
N LEU A 310 8.96 -8.19 16.74
CA LEU A 310 9.03 -6.87 16.12
C LEU A 310 7.87 -6.64 15.13
N LEU A 311 7.50 -7.65 14.32
CA LEU A 311 6.33 -7.58 13.45
C LEU A 311 5.04 -7.37 14.24
N ILE A 312 4.86 -8.08 15.38
CA ILE A 312 3.70 -7.89 16.26
C ILE A 312 3.63 -6.46 16.77
N VAL A 313 4.76 -5.91 17.25
CA VAL A 313 4.84 -4.54 17.74
C VAL A 313 4.51 -3.55 16.63
N VAL A 314 5.08 -3.72 15.42
CA VAL A 314 4.80 -2.86 14.27
C VAL A 314 3.32 -2.88 13.90
N VAL A 315 2.72 -4.07 13.82
CA VAL A 315 1.29 -4.20 13.50
C VAL A 315 0.43 -3.55 14.59
N ALA A 316 0.75 -3.77 15.87
CA ALA A 316 0.02 -3.15 16.98
C ALA A 316 0.12 -1.62 16.95
N VAL A 317 1.32 -1.07 16.74
CA VAL A 317 1.53 0.39 16.63
C VAL A 317 0.80 0.95 15.42
N LEU A 318 0.85 0.26 14.27
CA LEU A 318 0.12 0.67 13.07
C LEU A 318 -1.39 0.72 13.32
N LEU A 319 -1.96 -0.36 13.85
CA LEU A 319 -3.40 -0.43 14.12
C LEU A 319 -3.84 0.64 15.13
N PHE A 320 -3.08 0.82 16.21
CA PHE A 320 -3.41 1.83 17.22
C PHE A 320 -3.22 3.25 16.68
N GLY A 321 -2.20 3.48 15.86
CA GLY A 321 -1.97 4.76 15.19
C GLY A 321 -3.13 5.12 14.26
N LEU A 322 -3.56 4.20 13.41
CA LEU A 322 -4.71 4.39 12.52
C LEU A 322 -6.03 4.55 13.31
N ALA A 323 -6.21 3.78 14.37
CA ALA A 323 -7.39 3.91 15.26
C ALA A 323 -7.43 5.23 16.04
N SER A 324 -6.27 5.87 16.21
CA SER A 324 -6.19 7.21 16.83
C SER A 324 -6.55 8.34 15.87
N TRP A 325 -6.65 8.05 14.59
CA TRP A 325 -7.12 8.96 13.55
C TRP A 325 -8.65 8.85 13.42
N TRP A 326 -9.34 9.98 13.32
CA TRP A 326 -10.79 10.07 13.33
C TRP A 326 -11.50 9.27 12.21
N THR A 327 -10.80 8.96 11.12
CA THR A 327 -11.30 8.14 10.00
C THR A 327 -10.36 6.95 9.78
N PRO A 328 -10.46 5.87 10.54
CA PRO A 328 -9.46 4.80 10.56
C PRO A 328 -9.27 4.10 9.22
N PHE A 329 -10.28 4.08 8.36
CA PHE A 329 -10.20 3.48 7.02
C PHE A 329 -9.84 4.46 5.91
N GLY A 330 -9.87 5.77 6.19
CA GLY A 330 -9.92 6.84 5.22
C GLY A 330 -11.36 7.23 4.86
N TRP A 331 -11.57 8.50 4.63
CA TRP A 331 -12.89 9.06 4.29
C TRP A 331 -13.44 8.45 3.00
N THR A 332 -14.70 8.05 2.99
CA THR A 332 -15.44 7.51 1.82
C THR A 332 -14.66 6.50 0.95
N SER A 333 -13.66 5.83 1.53
CA SER A 333 -12.80 4.93 0.79
C SER A 333 -13.33 3.50 0.75
N TYR A 334 -12.91 2.75 -0.27
CA TYR A 334 -13.15 1.32 -0.36
C TYR A 334 -12.17 0.57 0.52
N GLY A 335 -12.66 -0.10 1.56
CA GLY A 335 -11.82 -0.85 2.47
C GLY A 335 -10.82 0.04 3.25
N PRO A 336 -9.77 -0.56 3.81
CA PRO A 336 -8.84 0.14 4.68
C PRO A 336 -7.74 0.87 3.88
N ARG A 337 -8.09 1.95 3.17
CA ARG A 337 -7.17 2.75 2.34
C ARG A 337 -5.88 3.11 3.08
N LEU A 338 -6.01 3.53 4.32
CA LEU A 338 -4.85 3.98 5.11
C LEU A 338 -3.85 2.88 5.46
N THR A 339 -4.20 1.60 5.24
CA THR A 339 -3.26 0.49 5.43
C THR A 339 -2.40 0.19 4.19
N LEU A 340 -2.78 0.74 3.03
CA LEU A 340 -2.10 0.48 1.75
C LEU A 340 -0.57 0.70 1.78
N PRO A 341 -0.04 1.79 2.39
CA PRO A 341 1.40 2.03 2.39
C PRO A 341 2.21 0.94 3.10
N TRP A 342 1.60 0.24 4.05
CA TRP A 342 2.31 -0.61 5.01
C TRP A 342 2.27 -2.10 4.65
N ILE A 343 1.13 -2.58 4.17
CA ILE A 343 0.89 -4.02 3.98
C ILE A 343 1.89 -4.69 3.04
N PRO A 344 2.23 -4.14 1.85
CA PRO A 344 3.20 -4.78 0.96
C PRO A 344 4.57 -4.97 1.60
N ALA A 345 5.06 -3.96 2.33
CA ALA A 345 6.34 -4.05 3.04
C ALA A 345 6.29 -5.07 4.18
N LEU A 346 5.20 -5.11 4.96
CA LEU A 346 4.99 -6.11 6.03
C LEU A 346 4.99 -7.53 5.47
N VAL A 347 4.27 -7.78 4.37
CA VAL A 347 4.23 -9.10 3.70
C VAL A 347 5.63 -9.48 3.23
N LEU A 348 6.35 -8.57 2.58
CA LEU A 348 7.70 -8.85 2.10
C LEU A 348 8.65 -9.20 3.26
N ILE A 349 8.61 -8.45 4.35
CA ILE A 349 9.41 -8.73 5.55
C ILE A 349 9.02 -10.07 6.19
N ALA A 350 7.73 -10.38 6.29
CA ALA A 350 7.25 -11.66 6.79
C ALA A 350 7.79 -12.84 5.97
N LEU A 351 7.78 -12.70 4.64
CA LEU A 351 8.29 -13.72 3.71
C LEU A 351 9.81 -13.89 3.79
N ILE A 352 10.58 -12.82 3.89
CA ILE A 352 12.04 -12.94 4.02
C ILE A 352 12.48 -13.45 5.40
N ALA A 353 11.68 -13.22 6.43
CA ALA A 353 11.97 -13.69 7.78
C ALA A 353 11.60 -15.19 7.96
N TYR A 354 10.47 -15.63 7.42
CA TYR A 354 9.87 -16.92 7.74
C TYR A 354 9.37 -17.71 6.51
N GLY A 355 9.71 -17.31 5.29
CA GLY A 355 9.19 -17.94 4.06
C GLY A 355 9.41 -19.45 3.99
N ASP A 356 10.56 -19.97 4.46
CA ASP A 356 10.82 -21.42 4.50
C ASP A 356 9.85 -22.14 5.47
N ALA A 357 9.61 -21.57 6.63
CA ALA A 357 8.68 -22.13 7.61
C ALA A 357 7.23 -22.09 7.10
N LEU A 358 6.85 -20.96 6.49
CA LEU A 358 5.54 -20.80 5.84
C LEU A 358 5.37 -21.78 4.68
N ALA A 359 6.40 -22.03 3.88
CA ALA A 359 6.37 -23.03 2.81
C ALA A 359 6.15 -24.44 3.37
N GLY A 360 6.81 -24.79 4.48
CA GLY A 360 6.59 -26.05 5.16
C GLY A 360 5.16 -26.24 5.69
N LEU A 361 4.56 -25.16 6.21
CA LEU A 361 3.16 -25.16 6.64
C LEU A 361 2.21 -25.31 5.44
N THR A 362 2.43 -24.54 4.38
CA THR A 362 1.55 -24.50 3.21
C THR A 362 1.55 -25.83 2.45
N ARG A 363 2.71 -26.54 2.40
CA ARG A 363 2.78 -27.89 1.80
C ARG A 363 1.93 -28.92 2.51
N ARG A 364 1.70 -28.73 3.82
CA ARG A 364 0.87 -29.64 4.63
C ARG A 364 -0.62 -29.39 4.46
N LEU A 365 -0.99 -28.25 3.88
CA LEU A 365 -2.38 -27.94 3.62
C LEU A 365 -2.91 -28.80 2.47
N LEU A 366 -4.03 -29.45 2.71
CA LEU A 366 -4.67 -30.36 1.77
C LEU A 366 -5.25 -29.61 0.56
N ALA A 367 -5.43 -30.30 -0.56
CA ALA A 367 -6.03 -29.77 -1.79
C ALA A 367 -7.33 -28.96 -1.60
N PRO A 368 -8.26 -29.33 -0.68
CA PRO A 368 -9.45 -28.52 -0.40
C PRO A 368 -9.16 -27.09 0.03
N VAL A 369 -8.07 -26.85 0.79
CA VAL A 369 -7.69 -25.50 1.21
C VAL A 369 -7.27 -24.64 0.01
N TRP A 370 -6.54 -25.22 -0.95
CA TRP A 370 -6.18 -24.53 -2.19
C TRP A 370 -7.41 -24.23 -3.04
N GLY A 371 -8.37 -25.17 -3.11
CA GLY A 371 -9.66 -24.95 -3.76
C GLY A 371 -10.44 -23.80 -3.13
N PHE A 372 -10.52 -23.77 -1.78
CA PHE A 372 -11.14 -22.68 -1.06
C PHE A 372 -10.45 -21.34 -1.31
N VAL A 373 -9.12 -21.28 -1.27
CA VAL A 373 -8.34 -20.09 -1.58
C VAL A 373 -8.63 -19.61 -3.00
N ALA A 374 -8.72 -20.50 -3.99
CA ALA A 374 -9.03 -20.14 -5.36
C ALA A 374 -10.45 -19.58 -5.51
N VAL A 375 -11.45 -20.23 -4.92
CA VAL A 375 -12.85 -19.75 -4.93
C VAL A 375 -12.96 -18.40 -4.22
N PHE A 376 -12.31 -18.26 -3.07
CA PHE A 376 -12.32 -17.00 -2.34
C PHE A 376 -11.61 -15.89 -3.11
N ALA A 377 -10.51 -16.18 -3.80
CA ALA A 377 -9.81 -15.23 -4.65
C ALA A 377 -10.70 -14.73 -5.79
N VAL A 378 -11.43 -15.64 -6.45
CA VAL A 378 -12.42 -15.28 -7.48
C VAL A 378 -13.53 -14.41 -6.87
N ALA A 379 -14.04 -14.77 -5.69
CA ALA A 379 -15.04 -13.97 -4.98
C ALA A 379 -14.52 -12.57 -4.66
N VAL A 380 -13.27 -12.42 -4.19
CA VAL A 380 -12.63 -11.12 -3.96
C VAL A 380 -12.55 -10.30 -5.24
N VAL A 381 -12.17 -10.91 -6.36
CA VAL A 381 -12.14 -10.23 -7.67
C VAL A 381 -13.52 -9.75 -8.07
N LEU A 382 -14.53 -10.60 -7.90
CA LEU A 382 -15.91 -10.25 -8.21
C LEU A 382 -16.46 -9.17 -7.27
N THR A 383 -15.88 -9.01 -6.09
CA THR A 383 -16.24 -7.97 -5.13
C THR A 383 -15.37 -6.72 -5.24
N LEU A 384 -14.36 -6.68 -6.12
CA LEU A 384 -13.63 -5.45 -6.39
C LEU A 384 -14.58 -4.43 -7.01
N PRO A 385 -14.82 -3.29 -6.36
CA PRO A 385 -15.70 -2.27 -6.90
C PRO A 385 -15.14 -1.77 -8.21
N HIS A 386 -16.02 -1.51 -9.15
CA HIS A 386 -15.69 -0.82 -10.40
C HIS A 386 -14.78 -1.55 -11.40
N ILE A 387 -14.67 -2.88 -11.33
CA ILE A 387 -14.06 -3.58 -12.45
C ILE A 387 -14.74 -3.16 -13.77
N GLY A 388 -16.07 -2.94 -13.76
CA GLY A 388 -16.82 -2.43 -14.91
C GLY A 388 -16.69 -0.95 -15.19
N GLU A 389 -16.42 -0.16 -14.16
CA GLU A 389 -16.30 1.30 -14.30
C GLU A 389 -14.87 1.75 -14.62
N MET A 390 -13.90 0.83 -14.68
CA MET A 390 -12.54 1.12 -15.16
C MET A 390 -12.53 1.87 -16.49
N TRP A 391 -13.60 1.70 -17.28
CA TRP A 391 -13.72 2.21 -18.64
C TRP A 391 -14.70 3.38 -18.77
N ARG A 392 -15.36 3.81 -17.68
CA ARG A 392 -16.27 4.95 -17.69
C ARG A 392 -15.65 6.16 -17.02
N PRO A 393 -15.51 7.30 -17.73
CA PRO A 393 -15.13 8.56 -17.11
C PRO A 393 -16.27 9.03 -16.17
N ASN A 394 -15.89 9.50 -14.97
CA ASN A 394 -16.73 10.28 -14.05
C ASN A 394 -17.90 9.62 -13.31
N SER A 395 -18.14 8.31 -13.38
CA SER A 395 -19.29 7.72 -12.67
C SER A 395 -19.00 7.26 -11.24
N SER A 396 -17.73 7.06 -10.91
CA SER A 396 -17.34 6.32 -9.71
C SER A 396 -17.24 7.18 -8.43
N ALA A 397 -16.82 8.42 -8.54
CA ALA A 397 -16.72 9.30 -7.36
C ALA A 397 -18.10 9.57 -6.75
N GLY A 398 -19.13 9.76 -7.59
CA GLY A 398 -20.50 9.94 -7.15
C GLY A 398 -21.10 8.71 -6.47
N PHE A 399 -20.69 7.51 -6.87
CA PHE A 399 -21.23 6.28 -6.35
C PHE A 399 -20.82 6.01 -4.89
N PHE A 400 -19.54 6.19 -4.53
CA PHE A 400 -19.11 6.06 -3.14
C PHE A 400 -19.60 7.22 -2.25
N GLN A 401 -19.63 8.43 -2.79
CA GLN A 401 -20.13 9.59 -2.06
C GLN A 401 -21.66 9.51 -1.81
N GLN A 402 -22.42 9.00 -2.79
CA GLN A 402 -23.88 8.87 -2.67
C GLN A 402 -24.30 7.70 -1.77
N GLN A 403 -23.45 6.70 -1.57
CA GLN A 403 -23.79 5.50 -0.80
C GLN A 403 -23.22 5.48 0.61
N THR A 404 -22.69 6.59 1.09
CA THR A 404 -22.25 6.76 2.48
C THR A 404 -23.01 7.89 3.20
N PRO A 405 -24.37 8.01 3.07
CA PRO A 405 -25.08 8.87 3.98
C PRO A 405 -24.94 8.27 5.37
N CYS A 406 -24.47 9.06 6.32
CA CYS A 406 -24.75 8.80 7.70
C CYS A 406 -26.25 8.96 7.90
N ASP A 407 -26.90 8.09 8.67
CA ASP A 407 -28.34 8.18 8.94
C ASP A 407 -28.67 9.44 9.77
N ALA A 408 -27.71 9.92 10.56
CA ALA A 408 -27.80 11.26 11.15
C ALA A 408 -27.38 12.33 10.14
N PRO A 409 -28.13 13.42 10.00
CA PRO A 409 -27.73 14.51 9.15
C PRO A 409 -26.38 15.04 9.61
N TRP A 410 -25.40 14.93 8.74
CA TRP A 410 -24.13 15.57 8.98
C TRP A 410 -24.34 17.09 8.90
N ASN A 411 -24.38 17.69 10.05
CA ASN A 411 -24.70 19.11 10.23
C ASN A 411 -23.47 20.04 10.07
N GLY A 412 -22.39 19.53 9.48
CA GLY A 412 -21.14 20.27 9.31
C GLY A 412 -20.32 20.45 10.60
N THR A 413 -20.75 19.82 11.71
CA THR A 413 -20.00 19.88 12.96
C THR A 413 -19.02 18.72 13.11
N VAL A 414 -17.94 18.94 13.88
CA VAL A 414 -16.97 17.89 14.23
C VAL A 414 -17.64 16.72 14.97
N ALA A 415 -18.58 17.01 15.85
CA ALA A 415 -19.34 15.98 16.56
C ALA A 415 -20.18 15.12 15.60
N GLY A 416 -20.84 15.74 14.63
CA GLY A 416 -21.57 15.03 13.58
C GLY A 416 -20.65 14.14 12.73
N TRP A 417 -19.44 14.59 12.47
CA TRP A 417 -18.42 13.81 11.77
C TRP A 417 -17.98 12.57 12.53
N HIS A 418 -17.68 12.72 13.82
CA HIS A 418 -17.29 11.57 14.65
C HIS A 418 -18.43 10.57 14.77
N HIS A 419 -19.66 11.04 14.86
CA HIS A 419 -20.84 10.17 14.86
C HIS A 419 -20.98 9.41 13.53
N CYS A 420 -20.88 10.11 12.42
CA CYS A 420 -20.90 9.52 11.09
C CYS A 420 -19.82 8.45 10.89
N GLN A 421 -18.59 8.73 11.28
CA GLN A 421 -17.52 7.74 11.16
C GLN A 421 -17.75 6.52 12.04
N HIS A 422 -18.35 6.70 13.21
CA HIS A 422 -18.71 5.57 14.06
C HIS A 422 -19.74 4.65 13.40
N GLU A 423 -20.78 5.21 12.79
CA GLU A 423 -21.76 4.42 12.04
C GLU A 423 -21.12 3.71 10.83
N LEU A 424 -20.30 4.43 10.06
CA LEU A 424 -19.66 3.88 8.87
C LEU A 424 -18.68 2.73 9.17
N VAL A 425 -18.06 2.73 10.33
CA VAL A 425 -17.07 1.73 10.72
C VAL A 425 -17.66 0.31 10.76
N TRP A 426 -18.92 0.17 11.19
CA TRP A 426 -19.60 -1.12 11.31
C TRP A 426 -20.68 -1.36 10.25
N ARG A 427 -20.94 -0.37 9.40
CA ARG A 427 -21.97 -0.49 8.37
C ARG A 427 -21.59 -1.56 7.36
N ASP A 428 -22.51 -2.49 7.13
CA ASP A 428 -22.35 -3.45 6.06
C ASP A 428 -22.49 -2.72 4.72
N ARG A 429 -21.45 -2.74 3.93
CA ARG A 429 -21.49 -2.25 2.56
C ARG A 429 -21.84 -3.44 1.68
N PRO A 430 -22.89 -3.34 0.85
CA PRO A 430 -23.32 -4.44 -0.02
C PRO A 430 -22.29 -4.65 -1.15
N VAL A 431 -21.10 -5.15 -0.78
CA VAL A 431 -19.97 -5.36 -1.70
C VAL A 431 -20.38 -6.24 -2.88
N GLY A 432 -21.25 -7.23 -2.65
CA GLY A 432 -21.76 -8.09 -3.71
C GLY A 432 -22.60 -7.37 -4.78
N LEU A 433 -23.33 -6.31 -4.42
CA LEU A 433 -24.10 -5.52 -5.40
C LEU A 433 -23.18 -4.71 -6.33
N TYR A 434 -22.03 -4.29 -5.83
CA TYR A 434 -21.03 -3.58 -6.64
C TYR A 434 -20.43 -4.49 -7.72
N ALA A 435 -20.13 -5.74 -7.36
CA ALA A 435 -19.62 -6.71 -8.30
C ALA A 435 -20.60 -6.96 -9.44
N LEU A 436 -21.87 -7.16 -9.12
CA LEU A 436 -22.93 -7.36 -10.12
C LEU A 436 -23.08 -6.16 -11.04
N HIS A 437 -22.95 -4.95 -10.53
CA HIS A 437 -22.99 -3.75 -11.35
C HIS A 437 -21.79 -3.65 -12.30
N GLY A 438 -20.59 -3.94 -11.81
CA GLY A 438 -19.38 -3.96 -12.63
C GLY A 438 -19.42 -4.99 -13.76
N LEU A 439 -20.00 -6.15 -13.51
CA LEU A 439 -20.14 -7.21 -14.53
C LEU A 439 -21.18 -6.91 -15.62
N ARG A 440 -21.96 -5.84 -15.50
CA ARG A 440 -22.90 -5.42 -16.57
C ARG A 440 -22.23 -4.79 -17.77
N THR A 441 -20.93 -4.47 -17.69
CA THR A 441 -20.20 -3.87 -18.81
C THR A 441 -19.18 -4.86 -19.39
N THR A 442 -19.01 -4.83 -20.73
CA THR A 442 -18.02 -5.69 -21.41
C THR A 442 -16.61 -5.46 -20.87
N GLY A 443 -16.23 -4.20 -20.62
CA GLY A 443 -14.94 -3.86 -20.04
C GLY A 443 -14.76 -4.42 -18.63
N GLY A 444 -15.82 -4.45 -17.82
CA GLY A 444 -15.80 -5.04 -16.49
C GLY A 444 -15.64 -6.55 -16.51
N VAL A 445 -16.37 -7.23 -17.37
CA VAL A 445 -16.22 -8.67 -17.55
C VAL A 445 -14.80 -9.02 -18.00
N LEU A 446 -14.26 -8.30 -18.98
CA LEU A 446 -12.89 -8.53 -19.46
C LEU A 446 -11.86 -8.31 -18.35
N THR A 447 -12.00 -7.22 -17.58
CA THR A 447 -11.08 -6.94 -16.48
C THR A 447 -11.18 -7.99 -15.36
N ALA A 448 -12.40 -8.38 -14.97
CA ALA A 448 -12.63 -9.43 -13.99
C ALA A 448 -12.00 -10.76 -14.46
N PHE A 449 -12.15 -11.09 -15.73
CA PHE A 449 -11.55 -12.27 -16.32
C PHE A 449 -10.01 -12.23 -16.28
N VAL A 450 -9.39 -11.12 -16.71
CA VAL A 450 -7.93 -10.94 -16.68
C VAL A 450 -7.37 -11.04 -15.25
N VAL A 451 -8.02 -10.38 -14.28
CA VAL A 451 -7.60 -10.44 -12.88
C VAL A 451 -7.81 -11.85 -12.31
N ALA A 452 -8.93 -12.51 -12.62
CA ALA A 452 -9.17 -13.90 -12.20
C ALA A 452 -8.11 -14.87 -12.78
N LEU A 453 -7.76 -14.73 -14.05
CA LEU A 453 -6.67 -15.49 -14.66
C LEU A 453 -5.32 -15.22 -13.97
N GLY A 454 -5.01 -13.96 -13.68
CA GLY A 454 -3.80 -13.58 -12.95
C GLY A 454 -3.74 -14.19 -11.55
N LEU A 455 -4.85 -14.21 -10.83
CA LEU A 455 -4.95 -14.82 -9.51
C LEU A 455 -4.80 -16.35 -9.56
N LEU A 456 -5.55 -17.01 -10.44
CA LEU A 456 -5.46 -18.46 -10.61
C LEU A 456 -4.07 -18.87 -11.09
N GLY A 457 -3.51 -18.16 -12.06
CA GLY A 457 -2.15 -18.36 -12.53
C GLY A 457 -1.12 -18.23 -11.42
N SER A 458 -1.21 -17.17 -10.59
CA SER A 458 -0.30 -16.96 -9.46
C SER A 458 -0.42 -18.08 -8.41
N LEU A 459 -1.62 -18.58 -8.14
CA LEU A 459 -1.85 -19.70 -7.22
C LEU A 459 -1.25 -21.01 -7.77
N VAL A 460 -1.47 -21.32 -9.05
CA VAL A 460 -0.90 -22.52 -9.70
C VAL A 460 0.61 -22.45 -9.63
N LEU A 461 1.21 -21.32 -10.02
CA LEU A 461 2.67 -21.14 -10.00
C LEU A 461 3.23 -21.20 -8.57
N LEU A 462 2.53 -20.65 -7.57
CA LEU A 462 2.91 -20.77 -6.17
C LEU A 462 2.86 -22.24 -5.73
N ARG A 463 1.77 -22.94 -6.02
CA ARG A 463 1.62 -24.36 -5.69
C ARG A 463 2.76 -25.19 -6.29
N GLU A 464 3.00 -25.07 -7.59
CA GLU A 464 4.09 -25.79 -8.27
C GLU A 464 5.48 -25.46 -7.71
N ALA A 465 5.71 -24.19 -7.33
CA ALA A 465 6.96 -23.76 -6.73
C ALA A 465 7.15 -24.29 -5.29
N LEU A 466 6.07 -24.53 -4.55
CA LEU A 466 6.10 -25.02 -3.19
C LEU A 466 6.07 -26.55 -3.09
N LEU A 467 5.61 -27.28 -4.12
CA LEU A 467 5.60 -28.73 -4.11
C LEU A 467 7.04 -29.29 -4.12
N PRO A 468 7.31 -30.37 -3.36
CA PRO A 468 8.59 -31.06 -3.43
C PRO A 468 8.77 -31.63 -4.84
N ARG A 469 9.86 -31.27 -5.48
CA ARG A 469 10.21 -31.92 -6.75
C ARG A 469 10.45 -33.41 -6.49
N PRO A 470 9.91 -34.33 -7.30
CA PRO A 470 10.30 -35.71 -7.20
C PRO A 470 11.82 -35.79 -7.36
N VAL A 471 12.47 -36.33 -6.34
CA VAL A 471 13.86 -36.72 -6.44
C VAL A 471 13.88 -37.81 -7.49
N LEU A 472 14.32 -37.48 -8.71
CA LEU A 472 14.65 -38.49 -9.70
C LEU A 472 15.76 -39.33 -9.04
N GLN A 473 15.37 -40.47 -8.48
CA GLN A 473 16.32 -41.52 -8.11
C GLN A 473 17.01 -41.90 -9.43
N HIS A 474 18.26 -41.48 -9.55
CA HIS A 474 19.13 -41.98 -10.59
C HIS A 474 19.44 -43.42 -10.17
N GLU A 475 18.73 -44.40 -10.76
CA GLU A 475 19.18 -45.77 -10.90
C GLU A 475 20.40 -45.84 -11.83
#